data_1155f0b2a79c2c741eb3cde038b12b8b
#
_entry.id   1155f0b2a79c2c741eb3cde038b12b8b
#
_cell.length_a   1.000
_cell.length_b   1.000
_cell.length_c   1.000
_cell.angle_alpha   90.00
_cell.angle_beta   90.00
_cell.angle_gamma   90.00
#
_symmetry.space_group_name_H-M   'P 1'
#
loop_
_entity.id
_entity.type
_entity.pdbx_description
1 polymer ?
#
loop_
_entity_poly.entity_id
_entity_poly.type
_entity_poly.pdbx_seq_one_letter_code
_entity_poly.pdbx_strand_id
1 'polypeptide(L)'
;MKFIDLSVVVNENTPAYPGDPKIKIETTGAFEKDTYNDHSVMFDVHSSGTHIDAPWHMVADGRTLDQIPIEQFIGRGRLIKVQHKTFDFEAVKGADIQEGDIVLFQTGMSDIYGRDEYYSDRPAMPEEVANYLVEKKIKMIGVDMCSPDLEPFPVHRILLGAGILIIENLTNLDKLNGKEFTVYALPIKLQLDGAPARVIAEIKQ
;
A
#
# COMPACT_ATOMS: atom_id res chain seq x y z
N MET A 1 16.19 13.90 12.28
CA MET A 1 15.17 13.20 11.48
C MET A 1 15.22 11.71 11.81
N LYS A 2 14.09 11.08 12.04
CA LYS A 2 14.00 9.63 12.25
C LYS A 2 12.98 9.08 11.24
N PHE A 3 13.39 8.06 10.48
CA PHE A 3 12.52 7.39 9.53
C PHE A 3 12.13 6.00 10.02
N ILE A 4 10.92 5.58 9.67
CA ILE A 4 10.44 4.21 9.85
C ILE A 4 10.15 3.66 8.45
N ASP A 5 10.75 2.51 8.14
CA ASP A 5 10.49 1.78 6.90
C ASP A 5 9.17 1.01 7.06
N LEU A 6 8.26 1.25 6.13
CA LEU A 6 6.92 0.65 6.11
C LEU A 6 6.77 -0.40 5.00
N SER A 7 7.86 -0.75 4.30
CA SER A 7 7.82 -1.70 3.19
C SER A 7 8.32 -3.08 3.59
N VAL A 8 7.71 -4.11 3.04
CA VAL A 8 8.21 -5.49 3.14
C VAL A 8 9.43 -5.69 2.25
N VAL A 9 10.29 -6.65 2.63
CA VAL A 9 11.43 -7.04 1.78
C VAL A 9 10.92 -7.88 0.62
N VAL A 10 11.37 -7.55 -0.59
CA VAL A 10 11.07 -8.30 -1.81
C VAL A 10 12.20 -9.28 -2.11
N ASN A 11 11.87 -10.55 -2.25
CA ASN A 11 12.80 -11.62 -2.61
C ASN A 11 12.03 -12.79 -3.26
N GLU A 12 12.72 -13.90 -3.58
CA GLU A 12 12.12 -15.10 -4.21
C GLU A 12 10.98 -15.74 -3.39
N ASN A 13 10.96 -15.49 -2.06
CA ASN A 13 9.93 -16.01 -1.16
C ASN A 13 8.82 -14.99 -0.90
N THR A 14 8.84 -13.83 -1.56
CA THR A 14 7.75 -12.85 -1.43
C THR A 14 6.44 -13.51 -1.85
N PRO A 15 5.44 -13.54 -0.96
CA PRO A 15 4.18 -14.19 -1.27
C PRO A 15 3.42 -13.39 -2.33
N ALA A 16 2.83 -14.10 -3.28
CA ALA A 16 1.93 -13.55 -4.28
C ALA A 16 0.47 -13.68 -3.82
N TYR A 17 -0.41 -12.82 -4.31
CA TYR A 17 -1.85 -13.01 -4.13
C TYR A 17 -2.28 -14.36 -4.74
N PRO A 18 -3.23 -15.09 -4.15
CA PRO A 18 -3.66 -16.39 -4.65
C PRO A 18 -4.11 -16.34 -6.12
N GLY A 19 -3.38 -17.05 -6.98
CA GLY A 19 -3.63 -17.08 -8.44
C GLY A 19 -2.65 -16.25 -9.26
N ASP A 20 -1.93 -15.31 -8.65
CA ASP A 20 -0.98 -14.46 -9.35
C ASP A 20 0.39 -15.11 -9.55
N PRO A 21 1.15 -14.67 -10.57
CA PRO A 21 2.53 -15.10 -10.76
C PRO A 21 3.43 -14.71 -9.59
N LYS A 22 4.28 -15.63 -9.16
CA LYS A 22 5.32 -15.33 -8.15
C LYS A 22 6.45 -14.50 -8.77
N ILE A 23 7.12 -13.73 -7.93
CA ILE A 23 8.37 -13.05 -8.31
C ILE A 23 9.40 -14.07 -8.76
N LYS A 24 10.11 -13.74 -9.87
CA LYS A 24 11.27 -14.49 -10.34
C LYS A 24 12.49 -13.59 -10.31
N ILE A 25 13.56 -14.07 -9.69
CA ILE A 25 14.86 -13.40 -9.65
C ILE A 25 15.87 -14.34 -10.31
N GLU A 26 16.52 -13.87 -11.36
CA GLU A 26 17.54 -14.63 -12.08
C GLU A 26 18.89 -13.93 -11.96
N THR A 27 19.92 -14.67 -11.56
CA THR A 27 21.29 -14.15 -11.56
C THR A 27 21.80 -14.11 -12.99
N THR A 28 22.11 -12.94 -13.49
CA THR A 28 22.64 -12.68 -14.84
C THR A 28 24.14 -12.42 -14.83
N GLY A 29 24.71 -12.08 -13.64
CA GLY A 29 26.15 -11.97 -13.41
C GLY A 29 26.51 -12.37 -11.98
N ALA A 30 27.62 -13.09 -11.81
CA ALA A 30 28.13 -13.54 -10.52
C ALA A 30 29.55 -13.04 -10.30
N PHE A 31 29.84 -12.45 -9.13
CA PHE A 31 31.10 -11.74 -8.83
C PHE A 31 32.36 -12.59 -9.08
N GLU A 32 32.30 -13.86 -8.74
CA GLU A 32 33.43 -14.79 -8.89
C GLU A 32 33.83 -15.03 -10.36
N LYS A 33 32.87 -14.84 -11.29
CA LYS A 33 33.05 -15.05 -12.72
C LYS A 33 33.12 -13.75 -13.51
N ASP A 34 32.28 -12.80 -13.17
CA ASP A 34 32.00 -11.61 -13.98
C ASP A 34 32.56 -10.31 -13.35
N THR A 35 33.12 -10.39 -12.12
CA THR A 35 33.58 -9.27 -11.30
C THR A 35 32.49 -8.28 -10.86
N TYR A 36 31.23 -8.61 -11.09
CA TYR A 36 30.04 -7.88 -10.60
C TYR A 36 28.89 -8.85 -10.35
N ASN A 37 27.93 -8.46 -9.55
CA ASN A 37 26.67 -9.15 -9.40
C ASN A 37 25.60 -8.44 -10.22
N ASP A 38 24.81 -9.18 -10.98
CA ASP A 38 23.69 -8.68 -11.76
C ASP A 38 22.51 -9.63 -11.69
N HIS A 39 21.29 -9.07 -11.67
CA HIS A 39 20.07 -9.84 -11.55
C HIS A 39 18.98 -9.23 -12.41
N SER A 40 18.20 -10.07 -13.05
CA SER A 40 16.91 -9.70 -13.64
C SER A 40 15.78 -10.04 -12.66
N VAL A 41 14.75 -9.20 -12.62
CA VAL A 41 13.57 -9.41 -11.76
C VAL A 41 12.32 -9.32 -12.61
N MET A 42 11.46 -10.33 -12.52
CA MET A 42 10.11 -10.32 -13.07
C MET A 42 9.10 -10.42 -11.93
N PHE A 43 8.13 -9.54 -11.90
CA PHE A 43 7.08 -9.50 -10.89
C PHE A 43 5.73 -9.14 -11.51
N ASP A 44 4.65 -9.60 -10.90
CA ASP A 44 3.33 -9.02 -11.06
C ASP A 44 3.23 -7.76 -10.18
N VAL A 45 2.62 -6.69 -10.71
CA VAL A 45 2.58 -5.38 -10.06
C VAL A 45 1.92 -5.46 -8.68
N HIS A 46 0.76 -6.14 -8.58
CA HIS A 46 -0.03 -6.24 -7.37
C HIS A 46 0.42 -7.36 -6.43
N SER A 47 1.37 -8.19 -6.87
CA SER A 47 1.97 -9.27 -6.08
C SER A 47 3.48 -9.07 -5.85
N SER A 48 3.93 -7.81 -5.82
CA SER A 48 5.35 -7.43 -5.68
C SER A 48 5.74 -6.98 -4.26
N GLY A 49 5.00 -7.38 -3.25
CA GLY A 49 5.16 -6.89 -1.87
C GLY A 49 4.47 -5.54 -1.66
N THR A 50 5.11 -4.57 -1.00
CA THR A 50 4.52 -3.24 -0.83
C THR A 50 4.45 -2.53 -2.18
N HIS A 51 3.24 -2.15 -2.60
CA HIS A 51 2.97 -1.53 -3.89
C HIS A 51 1.89 -0.46 -3.78
N ILE A 52 1.66 0.27 -4.88
CA ILE A 52 0.64 1.32 -4.99
C ILE A 52 -0.20 1.03 -6.23
N ASP A 53 -1.53 1.07 -6.05
CA ASP A 53 -2.50 0.99 -7.13
C ASP A 53 -2.85 2.38 -7.63
N ALA A 54 -2.86 2.51 -8.96
CA ALA A 54 -3.28 3.69 -9.67
C ALA A 54 -4.74 3.53 -10.16
N PRO A 55 -5.43 4.64 -10.52
CA PRO A 55 -6.81 4.59 -11.00
C PRO A 55 -7.07 3.58 -12.12
N TRP A 56 -6.11 3.38 -13.03
CA TRP A 56 -6.25 2.45 -14.15
C TRP A 56 -6.46 0.98 -13.71
N HIS A 57 -6.10 0.63 -12.48
CA HIS A 57 -6.34 -0.71 -11.93
C HIS A 57 -7.83 -1.09 -11.92
N MET A 58 -8.73 -0.15 -11.57
CA MET A 58 -10.17 -0.42 -11.45
C MET A 58 -11.06 0.50 -12.30
N VAL A 59 -10.47 1.45 -13.02
CA VAL A 59 -11.19 2.43 -13.85
C VAL A 59 -10.68 2.33 -15.28
N ALA A 60 -11.55 1.99 -16.23
CA ALA A 60 -11.18 1.70 -17.63
C ALA A 60 -10.33 2.79 -18.30
N ASP A 61 -10.70 4.06 -18.09
CA ASP A 61 -9.96 5.23 -18.61
C ASP A 61 -9.19 5.94 -17.48
N GLY A 62 -8.83 5.22 -16.42
CA GLY A 62 -8.10 5.72 -15.28
C GLY A 62 -6.67 6.14 -15.64
N ARG A 63 -6.11 7.05 -14.85
CA ARG A 63 -4.71 7.45 -15.00
C ARG A 63 -3.78 6.31 -14.62
N THR A 64 -2.73 6.12 -15.43
CA THR A 64 -1.59 5.27 -15.09
C THR A 64 -0.70 5.95 -14.06
N LEU A 65 0.15 5.18 -13.40
CA LEU A 65 0.95 5.66 -12.27
C LEU A 65 1.93 6.79 -12.65
N ASP A 66 2.51 6.74 -13.85
CA ASP A 66 3.41 7.78 -14.39
C ASP A 66 2.74 9.14 -14.61
N GLN A 67 1.40 9.15 -14.71
CA GLN A 67 0.58 10.35 -14.87
C GLN A 67 0.17 11.01 -13.54
N ILE A 68 0.47 10.36 -12.42
CA ILE A 68 0.14 10.88 -11.09
C ILE A 68 1.18 11.94 -10.68
N PRO A 69 0.76 13.14 -10.24
CA PRO A 69 1.68 14.16 -9.75
C PRO A 69 2.48 13.69 -8.54
N ILE A 70 3.77 14.06 -8.48
CA ILE A 70 4.68 13.61 -7.41
C ILE A 70 4.19 14.01 -6.01
N GLU A 71 3.49 15.14 -5.90
CA GLU A 71 2.93 15.65 -4.66
C GLU A 71 1.86 14.74 -4.05
N GLN A 72 1.26 13.85 -4.87
CA GLN A 72 0.27 12.90 -4.39
C GLN A 72 0.90 11.80 -3.52
N PHE A 73 2.16 11.48 -3.77
CA PHE A 73 2.90 10.42 -3.06
C PHE A 73 3.49 10.87 -1.71
N ILE A 74 3.28 12.14 -1.32
CA ILE A 74 3.80 12.70 -0.08
C ILE A 74 2.68 13.43 0.65
N GLY A 75 2.53 13.16 1.95
CA GLY A 75 1.48 13.80 2.73
C GLY A 75 1.61 13.60 4.23
N ARG A 76 0.86 14.39 4.99
CA ARG A 76 0.71 14.17 6.43
C ARG A 76 0.10 12.80 6.66
N GLY A 77 0.74 11.98 7.49
CA GLY A 77 0.24 10.65 7.81
C GLY A 77 -0.78 10.68 8.97
N ARG A 78 -1.83 9.89 8.82
CA ARG A 78 -2.80 9.58 9.90
C ARG A 78 -2.87 8.08 10.08
N LEU A 79 -2.64 7.60 11.31
CA LEU A 79 -2.74 6.19 11.65
C LEU A 79 -4.07 5.92 12.35
N ILE A 80 -4.82 4.96 11.83
CA ILE A 80 -6.07 4.46 12.41
C ILE A 80 -5.90 2.98 12.72
N LYS A 81 -6.19 2.59 13.97
CA LYS A 81 -6.16 1.19 14.37
C LYS A 81 -7.49 0.53 14.06
N VAL A 82 -7.44 -0.57 13.36
CA VAL A 82 -8.58 -1.46 13.12
C VAL A 82 -8.60 -2.49 14.25
N GLN A 83 -9.64 -2.43 15.08
CA GLN A 83 -9.78 -3.33 16.24
C GLN A 83 -10.67 -4.52 15.89
N HIS A 84 -10.30 -5.71 16.37
CA HIS A 84 -11.10 -6.92 16.18
C HIS A 84 -11.52 -7.18 14.70
N LYS A 85 -10.62 -6.86 13.76
CA LYS A 85 -10.88 -6.96 12.30
C LYS A 85 -12.10 -6.13 11.84
N THR A 86 -12.43 -5.06 12.53
CA THR A 86 -13.57 -4.19 12.20
C THR A 86 -13.10 -2.77 11.97
N PHE A 87 -13.42 -2.22 10.81
CA PHE A 87 -13.26 -0.78 10.54
C PHE A 87 -14.39 -0.02 11.23
N ASP A 88 -14.08 0.57 12.37
CA ASP A 88 -15.03 1.39 13.12
C ASP A 88 -15.16 2.77 12.48
N PHE A 89 -16.33 3.03 11.88
CA PHE A 89 -16.60 4.29 11.19
C PHE A 89 -16.52 5.52 12.11
N GLU A 90 -16.98 5.41 13.36
CA GLU A 90 -16.88 6.50 14.32
C GLU A 90 -15.42 6.79 14.71
N ALA A 91 -14.59 5.77 14.82
CA ALA A 91 -13.15 5.95 15.03
C ALA A 91 -12.48 6.65 13.83
N VAL A 92 -12.89 6.33 12.60
CA VAL A 92 -12.39 7.00 11.40
C VAL A 92 -12.82 8.47 11.38
N LYS A 93 -14.08 8.77 11.69
CA LYS A 93 -14.60 10.14 11.78
C LYS A 93 -13.91 10.98 12.86
N GLY A 94 -13.56 10.36 13.97
CA GLY A 94 -12.84 11.01 15.09
C GLY A 94 -11.34 11.24 14.84
N ALA A 95 -10.78 10.74 13.75
CA ALA A 95 -9.33 10.70 13.54
C ALA A 95 -8.70 12.00 13.00
N ASP A 96 -9.33 13.17 13.06
CA ASP A 96 -8.80 14.46 12.56
C ASP A 96 -8.17 14.34 11.15
N ILE A 97 -8.90 13.72 10.23
CA ILE A 97 -8.51 13.57 8.82
C ILE A 97 -8.75 14.91 8.09
N GLN A 98 -7.73 15.37 7.37
CA GLN A 98 -7.78 16.62 6.60
C GLN A 98 -7.54 16.34 5.10
N GLU A 99 -7.92 17.30 4.26
CA GLU A 99 -7.63 17.26 2.83
C GLU A 99 -6.12 17.13 2.59
N GLY A 100 -5.75 16.21 1.71
CA GLY A 100 -4.36 15.95 1.36
C GLY A 100 -3.61 15.00 2.30
N ASP A 101 -4.27 14.42 3.33
CA ASP A 101 -3.67 13.40 4.19
C ASP A 101 -3.42 12.07 3.44
N ILE A 102 -2.51 11.27 3.99
CA ILE A 102 -2.34 9.84 3.71
C ILE A 102 -2.79 9.08 4.96
N VAL A 103 -3.87 8.30 4.83
CA VAL A 103 -4.51 7.60 5.96
C VAL A 103 -4.07 6.14 5.96
N LEU A 104 -3.37 5.73 7.03
CA LEU A 104 -2.87 4.37 7.20
C LEU A 104 -3.76 3.60 8.17
N PHE A 105 -4.17 2.39 7.80
CA PHE A 105 -4.99 1.51 8.63
C PHE A 105 -4.14 0.34 9.13
N GLN A 106 -3.94 0.31 10.45
CA GLN A 106 -3.24 -0.78 11.14
C GLN A 106 -4.24 -1.87 11.50
N THR A 107 -4.23 -2.96 10.77
CA THR A 107 -5.10 -4.14 11.03
C THR A 107 -4.40 -5.23 11.82
N GLY A 108 -3.07 -5.24 11.84
CA GLY A 108 -2.24 -6.30 12.42
C GLY A 108 -2.03 -7.48 11.47
N MET A 109 -2.56 -7.43 10.25
CA MET A 109 -2.37 -8.51 9.28
C MET A 109 -0.92 -8.68 8.85
N SER A 110 -0.09 -7.63 8.91
CA SER A 110 1.35 -7.74 8.63
C SER A 110 2.09 -8.74 9.53
N ASP A 111 1.57 -9.05 10.72
CA ASP A 111 2.17 -10.03 11.63
C ASP A 111 2.08 -11.47 11.11
N ILE A 112 1.16 -11.72 10.18
CA ILE A 112 0.94 -13.02 9.54
C ILE A 112 1.21 -12.98 8.02
N TYR A 113 1.95 -11.97 7.55
CA TYR A 113 2.32 -11.83 6.14
C TYR A 113 2.93 -13.12 5.59
N GLY A 114 2.39 -13.60 4.46
CA GLY A 114 2.82 -14.84 3.80
C GLY A 114 2.18 -16.13 4.32
N ARG A 115 1.29 -16.08 5.32
CA ARG A 115 0.45 -17.22 5.72
C ARG A 115 -0.87 -17.24 4.93
N ASP A 116 -1.52 -18.38 4.85
CA ASP A 116 -2.80 -18.51 4.13
C ASP A 116 -3.90 -17.60 4.72
N GLU A 117 -3.91 -17.44 6.05
CA GLU A 117 -4.85 -16.59 6.76
C GLU A 117 -4.71 -15.11 6.40
N TYR A 118 -3.53 -14.67 5.94
CA TYR A 118 -3.28 -13.30 5.46
C TYR A 118 -4.21 -12.95 4.29
N TYR A 119 -4.55 -13.92 3.46
CA TYR A 119 -5.41 -13.75 2.29
C TYR A 119 -6.89 -14.07 2.58
N SER A 120 -7.16 -15.07 3.42
CA SER A 120 -8.51 -15.62 3.61
C SER A 120 -9.27 -15.01 4.79
N ASP A 121 -8.58 -14.43 5.79
CA ASP A 121 -9.17 -13.98 7.05
C ASP A 121 -8.84 -12.51 7.36
N ARG A 122 -8.79 -11.69 6.32
CA ARG A 122 -8.56 -10.24 6.47
C ARG A 122 -9.85 -9.47 6.67
N PRO A 123 -9.81 -8.34 7.38
CA PRO A 123 -10.96 -7.44 7.46
C PRO A 123 -11.24 -6.78 6.09
N ALA A 124 -12.50 -6.45 5.83
CA ALA A 124 -12.89 -5.66 4.67
C ALA A 124 -13.35 -4.26 5.13
N MET A 125 -12.85 -3.22 4.47
CA MET A 125 -13.28 -1.85 4.71
C MET A 125 -14.71 -1.66 4.19
N PRO A 126 -15.64 -1.11 4.99
CA PRO A 126 -16.98 -0.77 4.53
C PRO A 126 -16.95 0.37 3.50
N GLU A 127 -17.87 0.35 2.53
CA GLU A 127 -18.01 1.42 1.53
C GLU A 127 -18.27 2.79 2.16
N GLU A 128 -18.95 2.86 3.31
CA GLU A 128 -19.19 4.11 4.03
C GLU A 128 -17.89 4.77 4.48
N VAL A 129 -16.87 3.98 4.90
CA VAL A 129 -15.54 4.48 5.24
C VAL A 129 -14.86 5.02 3.99
N ALA A 130 -14.89 4.30 2.88
CA ALA A 130 -14.30 4.74 1.61
C ALA A 130 -14.93 6.06 1.13
N ASN A 131 -16.28 6.14 1.13
CA ASN A 131 -17.01 7.36 0.74
C ASN A 131 -16.64 8.56 1.63
N TYR A 132 -16.54 8.36 2.94
CA TYR A 132 -16.10 9.41 3.85
C TYR A 132 -14.68 9.90 3.56
N LEU A 133 -13.76 9.00 3.23
CA LEU A 133 -12.40 9.36 2.85
C LEU A 133 -12.35 10.16 1.52
N VAL A 134 -13.24 9.84 0.58
CA VAL A 134 -13.45 10.62 -0.65
C VAL A 134 -13.94 12.04 -0.31
N GLU A 135 -14.94 12.18 0.57
CA GLU A 135 -15.43 13.49 1.03
C GLU A 135 -14.31 14.31 1.70
N LYS A 136 -13.40 13.65 2.41
CA LYS A 136 -12.24 14.27 3.05
C LYS A 136 -11.14 14.66 2.07
N LYS A 137 -11.22 14.23 0.81
CA LYS A 137 -10.25 14.52 -0.27
C LYS A 137 -8.81 14.13 0.14
N ILE A 138 -8.65 12.97 0.72
CA ILE A 138 -7.33 12.45 1.06
C ILE A 138 -6.56 12.08 -0.22
N LYS A 139 -5.25 11.95 -0.13
CA LYS A 139 -4.40 11.54 -1.26
C LYS A 139 -4.36 10.04 -1.46
N MET A 140 -4.22 9.32 -0.37
CA MET A 140 -4.00 7.88 -0.40
C MET A 140 -4.54 7.22 0.86
N ILE A 141 -4.92 5.97 0.76
CA ILE A 141 -4.96 5.07 1.91
C ILE A 141 -3.74 4.15 1.90
N GLY A 142 -3.40 3.59 3.07
CA GLY A 142 -2.44 2.50 3.17
C GLY A 142 -2.93 1.45 4.14
N VAL A 143 -2.75 0.17 3.79
CA VAL A 143 -3.17 -0.97 4.61
C VAL A 143 -2.01 -1.94 4.82
N ASP A 144 -1.94 -2.57 5.99
CA ASP A 144 -0.98 -3.63 6.32
C ASP A 144 -1.53 -5.02 5.98
N MET A 145 -2.26 -5.11 4.88
CA MET A 145 -2.87 -6.33 4.33
C MET A 145 -2.84 -6.29 2.79
N CYS A 146 -3.16 -7.42 2.16
CA CYS A 146 -3.06 -7.59 0.72
C CYS A 146 -4.20 -6.94 -0.09
N SER A 147 -5.20 -6.37 0.56
CA SER A 147 -6.30 -5.65 -0.10
C SER A 147 -7.21 -5.02 0.96
N PRO A 148 -7.73 -3.80 0.76
CA PRO A 148 -8.67 -3.16 1.68
C PRO A 148 -10.07 -3.77 1.62
N ASP A 149 -10.42 -4.54 0.59
CA ASP A 149 -11.74 -5.15 0.42
C ASP A 149 -11.70 -6.54 -0.23
N LEU A 150 -12.87 -7.05 -0.57
CA LEU A 150 -13.12 -8.35 -1.19
C LEU A 150 -13.89 -8.14 -2.49
N GLU A 151 -13.90 -9.17 -3.36
CA GLU A 151 -14.74 -9.16 -4.55
C GLU A 151 -16.21 -8.79 -4.22
N PRO A 152 -16.83 -7.92 -5.00
CA PRO A 152 -16.40 -7.36 -6.29
C PRO A 152 -15.56 -6.07 -6.21
N PHE A 153 -14.80 -5.86 -5.15
CA PHE A 153 -13.87 -4.74 -4.91
C PHE A 153 -14.52 -3.35 -4.96
N PRO A 154 -15.56 -3.10 -4.18
CA PRO A 154 -16.28 -1.82 -4.21
C PRO A 154 -15.42 -0.67 -3.68
N VAL A 155 -14.60 -0.90 -2.65
CA VAL A 155 -13.75 0.13 -2.03
C VAL A 155 -12.65 0.57 -3.00
N HIS A 156 -12.02 -0.36 -3.72
CA HIS A 156 -11.07 -0.01 -4.78
C HIS A 156 -11.72 0.92 -5.81
N ARG A 157 -12.91 0.57 -6.29
CA ARG A 157 -13.62 1.38 -7.32
C ARG A 157 -13.99 2.77 -6.80
N ILE A 158 -14.43 2.88 -5.55
CA ILE A 158 -14.75 4.16 -4.92
C ILE A 158 -13.50 5.02 -4.80
N LEU A 159 -12.42 4.50 -4.22
CA LEU A 159 -11.21 5.26 -3.95
C LEU A 159 -10.47 5.61 -5.24
N LEU A 160 -10.14 4.62 -6.06
CA LEU A 160 -9.43 4.84 -7.33
C LEU A 160 -10.25 5.66 -8.32
N GLY A 161 -11.59 5.49 -8.32
CA GLY A 161 -12.50 6.31 -9.12
C GLY A 161 -12.50 7.78 -8.71
N ALA A 162 -12.24 8.08 -7.44
CA ALA A 162 -12.05 9.43 -6.93
C ALA A 162 -10.60 9.94 -7.06
N GLY A 163 -9.69 9.12 -7.59
CA GLY A 163 -8.27 9.44 -7.73
C GLY A 163 -7.45 9.31 -6.44
N ILE A 164 -8.00 8.66 -5.42
CA ILE A 164 -7.28 8.30 -4.18
C ILE A 164 -6.54 7.00 -4.43
N LEU A 165 -5.22 7.00 -4.23
CA LEU A 165 -4.37 5.83 -4.45
C LEU A 165 -4.46 4.87 -3.25
N ILE A 166 -4.12 3.59 -3.50
CA ILE A 166 -4.12 2.57 -2.46
C ILE A 166 -2.70 2.03 -2.31
N ILE A 167 -2.21 1.96 -1.05
CA ILE A 167 -0.94 1.31 -0.71
C ILE A 167 -1.27 0.01 -0.01
N GLU A 168 -0.76 -1.11 -0.50
CA GLU A 168 -0.98 -2.43 0.06
C GLU A 168 0.29 -3.05 0.63
N ASN A 169 0.14 -4.05 1.48
CA ASN A 169 1.22 -4.79 2.11
C ASN A 169 2.21 -3.90 2.90
N LEU A 170 1.70 -2.94 3.65
CA LEU A 170 2.51 -2.18 4.59
C LEU A 170 2.93 -3.03 5.79
N THR A 171 4.02 -2.63 6.44
CA THR A 171 4.51 -3.23 7.70
C THR A 171 4.93 -2.16 8.69
N ASN A 172 5.24 -2.55 9.93
CA ASN A 172 5.76 -1.64 10.98
C ASN A 172 4.83 -0.47 11.35
N LEU A 173 3.54 -0.54 11.05
CA LEU A 173 2.59 0.53 11.38
C LEU A 173 2.45 0.75 12.90
N ASP A 174 2.69 -0.28 13.71
CA ASP A 174 2.74 -0.20 15.17
C ASP A 174 3.74 0.83 15.68
N LYS A 175 4.85 1.03 14.97
CA LYS A 175 5.90 1.99 15.31
C LYS A 175 5.50 3.46 15.14
N LEU A 176 4.35 3.72 14.50
CA LEU A 176 3.78 5.06 14.28
C LEU A 176 2.82 5.50 15.40
N ASN A 177 2.46 4.60 16.31
CA ASN A 177 1.50 4.89 17.37
C ASN A 177 1.89 6.13 18.18
N GLY A 178 0.95 7.08 18.32
CA GLY A 178 1.11 8.30 19.10
C GLY A 178 2.11 9.31 18.52
N LYS A 179 2.50 9.16 17.26
CA LYS A 179 3.48 10.04 16.60
C LYS A 179 2.82 10.88 15.51
N GLU A 180 3.35 12.09 15.32
CA GLU A 180 3.12 12.88 14.11
C GLU A 180 4.18 12.49 13.08
N PHE A 181 3.76 12.28 11.83
CA PHE A 181 4.66 11.84 10.77
C PHE A 181 4.20 12.32 9.39
N THR A 182 5.15 12.34 8.47
CA THR A 182 4.91 12.51 7.04
C THR A 182 5.19 11.18 6.34
N VAL A 183 4.29 10.78 5.45
CA VAL A 183 4.44 9.58 4.62
C VAL A 183 5.05 9.98 3.28
N TYR A 184 6.04 9.21 2.84
CA TYR A 184 6.61 9.21 1.51
C TYR A 184 6.38 7.82 0.92
N ALA A 185 5.52 7.72 -0.08
CA ALA A 185 5.16 6.48 -0.75
C ALA A 185 5.56 6.59 -2.22
N LEU A 186 6.85 6.36 -2.51
CA LEU A 186 7.42 6.64 -3.83
C LEU A 186 7.52 5.34 -4.65
N PRO A 187 6.66 5.15 -5.67
CA PRO A 187 6.72 4.00 -6.55
C PRO A 187 7.78 4.16 -7.64
N ILE A 188 8.12 3.07 -8.30
CA ILE A 188 8.79 3.12 -9.61
C ILE A 188 7.83 3.81 -10.59
N LYS A 189 8.34 4.74 -11.39
CA LYS A 189 7.54 5.46 -12.39
C LYS A 189 7.24 4.57 -13.60
N LEU A 190 6.21 3.73 -13.48
CA LEU A 190 5.74 2.85 -14.54
C LEU A 190 4.48 3.42 -15.23
N GLN A 191 4.37 3.21 -16.53
CA GLN A 191 3.15 3.49 -17.29
C GLN A 191 2.19 2.29 -17.19
N LEU A 192 1.82 1.94 -15.94
CA LEU A 192 0.98 0.81 -15.60
C LEU A 192 -0.08 1.21 -14.55
N ASP A 193 -0.90 0.26 -14.20
CA ASP A 193 -1.98 0.35 -13.23
C ASP A 193 -1.51 0.36 -11.76
N GLY A 194 -0.22 0.16 -11.53
CA GLY A 194 0.42 0.22 -10.21
C GLY A 194 1.93 0.04 -10.31
N ALA A 195 2.62 0.04 -9.17
CA ALA A 195 4.05 -0.31 -9.09
C ALA A 195 4.49 -0.65 -7.67
N PRO A 196 5.56 -1.46 -7.50
CA PRO A 196 6.27 -1.59 -6.24
C PRO A 196 6.72 -0.24 -5.71
N ALA A 197 6.66 -0.04 -4.40
CA ALA A 197 7.01 1.22 -3.76
C ALA A 197 7.87 1.03 -2.51
N ARG A 198 8.82 1.95 -2.28
CA ARG A 198 9.42 2.11 -0.97
C ARG A 198 8.62 3.15 -0.19
N VAL A 199 7.93 2.69 0.83
CA VAL A 199 7.10 3.53 1.70
C VAL A 199 7.83 3.76 3.01
N ILE A 200 7.99 5.01 3.41
CA ILE A 200 8.63 5.40 4.68
C ILE A 200 7.79 6.45 5.39
N ALA A 201 7.91 6.50 6.70
CA ALA A 201 7.37 7.57 7.52
C ALA A 201 8.49 8.37 8.17
N GLU A 202 8.50 9.68 7.97
CA GLU A 202 9.36 10.62 8.69
C GLU A 202 8.65 11.09 9.96
N ILE A 203 9.24 10.79 11.12
CA ILE A 203 8.70 11.20 12.42
C ILE A 203 9.06 12.66 12.68
N LYS A 204 8.04 13.49 12.93
CA LYS A 204 8.23 14.86 13.42
C LYS A 204 8.74 14.82 14.86
N GLN A 205 9.72 15.64 15.16
CA GLN A 205 10.27 15.83 16.51
C GLN A 205 9.44 16.86 17.27
#